data_9d330e52ebc8bb3f9564991b4b3409f9
#
_entry.id   9d330e52ebc8bb3f9564991b4b3409f9
#
_cell.length_a   1.000
_cell.length_b   1.000
_cell.length_c   1.000
_cell.angle_alpha   90.00
_cell.angle_beta   90.00
_cell.angle_gamma   90.00
#
_symmetry.space_group_name_H-M   'P 1'
#
loop_
_entity.id
_entity.type
_entity.pdbx_description
1 polymer ?
#
loop_
_entity_poly.entity_id
_entity_poly.type
_entity_poly.pdbx_seq_one_letter_code
_entity_poly.pdbx_strand_id
1 'polypeptide(L)'
;MEVVNRLLNYKDLNIVQNTDWFNFSLDSVLLANFALQNKSYKNIIDFCTGNAPVPLILSRKVNCNITGVEIQKEVYDLARKTLEINNLTDRIKILNMDVKDLAKVYETDTFDLITCNPPFFKVNENSKLNESVIKTNARHETLINLEDIFSVSKKILKNNGTISLVHRPDRLIDIILCMKKYNIEPKRLQLVYPRYGSECNMILIEGAKNGNSSLKILPPLYVHDKDGNYLEEIKNMFQ
;
A
#
# COMPACT_ATOMS: atom_id res chain seq x y z
N MET A 1 -11.44 10.89 -17.95
CA MET A 1 -11.33 12.36 -17.71
C MET A 1 -10.69 12.61 -16.34
N GLU A 2 -9.74 13.57 -16.22
CA GLU A 2 -9.15 13.91 -14.92
C GLU A 2 -10.14 14.71 -14.06
N VAL A 3 -10.23 14.35 -12.78
CA VAL A 3 -11.05 15.01 -11.77
C VAL A 3 -10.29 15.15 -10.46
N VAL A 4 -10.59 16.19 -9.70
CA VAL A 4 -10.07 16.37 -8.34
C VAL A 4 -11.19 15.99 -7.37
N ASN A 5 -10.93 15.02 -6.54
CA ASN A 5 -11.84 14.54 -5.52
C ASN A 5 -11.22 14.71 -4.12
N ARG A 6 -12.04 14.75 -3.09
CA ARG A 6 -11.54 14.56 -1.72
C ARG A 6 -11.04 13.13 -1.55
N LEU A 7 -9.97 12.97 -0.79
CA LEU A 7 -9.47 11.65 -0.41
C LEU A 7 -10.42 11.03 0.63
N LEU A 8 -11.46 10.34 0.16
CA LEU A 8 -12.53 9.78 1.01
C LEU A 8 -13.08 10.84 2.00
N ASN A 9 -13.08 10.53 3.29
CA ASN A 9 -13.60 11.39 4.35
C ASN A 9 -12.57 12.37 4.95
N TYR A 10 -11.35 12.44 4.40
CA TYR A 10 -10.37 13.45 4.82
C TYR A 10 -10.85 14.84 4.39
N LYS A 11 -10.88 15.79 5.35
CA LYS A 11 -11.43 17.13 5.10
C LYS A 11 -10.52 18.01 4.23
N ASP A 12 -9.22 17.77 4.29
CA ASP A 12 -8.15 18.63 3.78
C ASP A 12 -7.17 17.94 2.83
N LEU A 13 -7.44 16.70 2.43
CA LEU A 13 -6.66 16.00 1.41
C LEU A 13 -7.48 15.84 0.13
N ASN A 14 -6.88 16.25 -0.97
CA ASN A 14 -7.45 16.10 -2.30
C ASN A 14 -6.60 15.11 -3.12
N ILE A 15 -7.23 14.42 -4.06
CA ILE A 15 -6.56 13.47 -4.93
C ILE A 15 -7.00 13.66 -6.37
N VAL A 16 -6.04 13.66 -7.29
CA VAL A 16 -6.31 13.71 -8.72
C VAL A 16 -6.52 12.30 -9.24
N GLN A 17 -7.63 12.08 -9.93
CA GLN A 17 -8.02 10.77 -10.45
C GLN A 17 -8.43 10.87 -11.91
N ASN A 18 -8.38 9.76 -12.63
CA ASN A 18 -9.03 9.64 -13.93
C ASN A 18 -10.25 8.72 -13.78
N THR A 19 -11.42 9.21 -14.16
CA THR A 19 -12.70 8.47 -14.03
C THR A 19 -12.72 7.16 -14.80
N ASP A 20 -11.89 7.04 -15.82
CA ASP A 20 -11.84 5.87 -16.70
C ASP A 20 -10.87 4.80 -16.19
N TRP A 21 -10.06 5.12 -15.14
CA TRP A 21 -9.04 4.25 -14.57
C TRP A 21 -9.46 3.66 -13.23
N PHE A 22 -8.57 2.86 -12.65
CA PHE A 22 -8.76 2.35 -11.29
C PHE A 22 -8.59 3.51 -10.30
N ASN A 23 -9.60 3.70 -9.47
CA ASN A 23 -9.56 4.70 -8.40
C ASN A 23 -9.12 4.03 -7.09
N PHE A 24 -8.44 4.79 -6.24
CA PHE A 24 -8.06 4.30 -4.91
C PHE A 24 -9.31 3.93 -4.10
N SER A 25 -9.13 3.01 -3.16
CA SER A 25 -10.20 2.51 -2.30
C SER A 25 -9.80 2.65 -0.82
N LEU A 26 -10.66 2.17 0.05
CA LEU A 26 -10.44 2.11 1.50
C LEU A 26 -9.13 1.36 1.86
N ASP A 27 -8.67 0.44 1.02
CA ASP A 27 -7.46 -0.35 1.21
C ASP A 27 -6.24 0.53 1.54
N SER A 28 -6.09 1.66 0.82
CA SER A 28 -5.01 2.62 1.04
C SER A 28 -5.08 3.28 2.43
N VAL A 29 -6.30 3.56 2.92
CA VAL A 29 -6.51 4.12 4.25
C VAL A 29 -6.16 3.10 5.32
N LEU A 30 -6.64 1.87 5.16
CA LEU A 30 -6.36 0.78 6.07
C LEU A 30 -4.86 0.47 6.13
N LEU A 31 -4.20 0.38 4.98
CA LEU A 31 -2.77 0.14 4.89
C LEU A 31 -1.96 1.24 5.59
N ALA A 32 -2.24 2.51 5.31
CA ALA A 32 -1.50 3.63 5.90
C ALA A 32 -1.64 3.67 7.43
N ASN A 33 -2.85 3.39 7.95
CA ASN A 33 -3.08 3.34 9.40
C ASN A 33 -2.45 2.11 10.05
N PHE A 34 -2.52 0.94 9.41
CA PHE A 34 -1.93 -0.30 9.91
C PHE A 34 -0.39 -0.24 9.94
N ALA A 35 0.23 0.38 8.91
CA ALA A 35 1.68 0.39 8.74
C ALA A 35 2.41 1.17 9.84
N LEU A 36 1.77 2.20 10.41
CA LEU A 36 2.38 3.02 11.42
C LEU A 36 2.36 2.34 12.80
N GLN A 37 3.49 2.39 13.48
CA GLN A 37 3.68 1.96 14.85
C GLN A 37 4.14 3.16 15.70
N ASN A 38 4.10 3.02 17.03
CA ASN A 38 4.63 4.03 17.96
C ASN A 38 6.18 4.04 17.92
N LYS A 39 6.74 4.40 16.77
CA LYS A 39 8.19 4.59 16.56
C LYS A 39 8.44 5.74 15.60
N SER A 40 9.64 6.30 15.64
CA SER A 40 10.05 7.31 14.66
C SER A 40 10.49 6.66 13.36
N TYR A 41 10.15 7.31 12.24
CA TYR A 41 10.59 6.96 10.90
C TYR A 41 11.42 8.11 10.32
N LYS A 42 12.46 7.78 9.55
CA LYS A 42 13.25 8.76 8.79
C LYS A 42 12.93 8.68 7.30
N ASN A 43 12.84 7.49 6.76
CA ASN A 43 12.59 7.24 5.35
C ASN A 43 11.51 6.16 5.19
N ILE A 44 10.44 6.51 4.50
CA ILE A 44 9.35 5.59 4.14
C ILE A 44 9.30 5.51 2.61
N ILE A 45 9.01 4.32 2.08
CA ILE A 45 8.75 4.14 0.65
C ILE A 45 7.46 3.36 0.43
N ASP A 46 6.65 3.81 -0.52
CA ASP A 46 5.39 3.19 -0.92
C ASP A 46 5.54 2.59 -2.32
N PHE A 47 5.42 1.27 -2.43
CA PHE A 47 5.49 0.53 -3.69
C PHE A 47 4.12 0.50 -4.34
N CYS A 48 4.09 0.60 -5.67
CA CYS A 48 2.85 0.65 -6.45
C CYS A 48 1.93 1.79 -5.95
N THR A 49 2.52 2.98 -5.81
CA THR A 49 1.89 4.10 -5.10
C THR A 49 0.62 4.63 -5.78
N GLY A 50 0.38 4.27 -7.03
CA GLY A 50 -0.75 4.79 -7.78
C GLY A 50 -0.69 6.32 -7.87
N ASN A 51 -1.83 6.96 -7.67
CA ASN A 51 -1.94 8.43 -7.58
C ASN A 51 -1.64 8.99 -6.17
N ALA A 52 -0.87 8.24 -5.37
CA ALA A 52 -0.29 8.59 -4.08
C ALA A 52 -1.24 8.69 -2.86
N PRO A 53 -2.31 7.90 -2.73
CA PRO A 53 -3.19 7.98 -1.56
C PRO A 53 -2.47 7.61 -0.26
N VAL A 54 -1.65 6.54 -0.24
CA VAL A 54 -0.91 6.11 0.96
C VAL A 54 0.11 7.15 1.40
N PRO A 55 0.99 7.69 0.54
CA PRO A 55 1.88 8.79 0.89
C PRO A 55 1.17 10.02 1.46
N LEU A 56 0.03 10.42 0.89
CA LEU A 56 -0.78 11.53 1.40
C LEU A 56 -1.20 11.30 2.85
N ILE A 57 -1.78 10.13 3.15
CA ILE A 57 -2.26 9.79 4.49
C ILE A 57 -1.08 9.71 5.48
N LEU A 58 0.02 9.07 5.09
CA LEU A 58 1.21 8.97 5.92
C LEU A 58 1.78 10.36 6.26
N SER A 59 1.78 11.30 5.31
CA SER A 59 2.31 12.65 5.53
C SER A 59 1.59 13.43 6.63
N ARG A 60 0.34 13.10 6.94
CA ARG A 60 -0.44 13.68 8.05
C ARG A 60 0.02 13.17 9.41
N LYS A 61 0.54 11.95 9.45
CA LYS A 61 0.78 11.20 10.69
C LYS A 61 2.25 11.16 11.09
N VAL A 62 3.17 11.38 10.14
CA VAL A 62 4.61 11.34 10.39
C VAL A 62 5.33 12.51 9.72
N ASN A 63 6.41 12.97 10.37
CA ASN A 63 7.27 14.01 9.82
C ASN A 63 8.61 13.39 9.38
N CYS A 64 8.62 12.78 8.20
CA CYS A 64 9.80 12.12 7.63
C CYS A 64 9.76 12.19 6.10
N ASN A 65 10.84 11.72 5.44
CA ASN A 65 10.88 11.61 3.98
C ASN A 65 9.99 10.46 3.52
N ILE A 66 9.12 10.72 2.54
CA ILE A 66 8.26 9.72 1.94
C ILE A 66 8.54 9.66 0.44
N THR A 67 8.75 8.45 -0.08
CA THR A 67 8.92 8.21 -1.51
C THR A 67 7.81 7.30 -2.00
N GLY A 68 7.13 7.65 -3.08
CA GLY A 68 6.21 6.76 -3.81
C GLY A 68 6.87 6.25 -5.10
N VAL A 69 6.56 5.04 -5.52
CA VAL A 69 7.07 4.44 -6.76
C VAL A 69 5.92 3.97 -7.62
N GLU A 70 5.84 4.46 -8.84
CA GLU A 70 4.81 4.11 -9.81
C GLU A 70 5.45 3.88 -11.19
N ILE A 71 5.19 2.72 -11.77
CA ILE A 71 5.76 2.33 -13.06
C ILE A 71 5.00 2.95 -14.24
N GLN A 72 3.68 3.11 -14.10
CA GLN A 72 2.83 3.64 -15.17
C GLN A 72 2.94 5.17 -15.22
N LYS A 73 3.49 5.69 -16.32
CA LYS A 73 3.78 7.12 -16.50
C LYS A 73 2.55 8.01 -16.29
N GLU A 74 1.41 7.61 -16.82
CA GLU A 74 0.18 8.36 -16.74
C GLU A 74 -0.34 8.46 -15.29
N VAL A 75 -0.20 7.37 -14.51
CA VAL A 75 -0.60 7.32 -13.10
C VAL A 75 0.39 8.11 -12.22
N TYR A 76 1.69 8.02 -12.53
CA TYR A 76 2.73 8.87 -11.93
C TYR A 76 2.43 10.35 -12.12
N ASP A 77 1.97 10.77 -13.31
CA ASP A 77 1.64 12.18 -13.57
C ASP A 77 0.44 12.64 -12.71
N LEU A 78 -0.55 11.76 -12.45
CA LEU A 78 -1.63 12.04 -11.50
C LEU A 78 -1.09 12.15 -10.06
N ALA A 79 -0.17 11.29 -9.66
CA ALA A 79 0.46 11.36 -8.34
C ALA A 79 1.17 12.69 -8.14
N ARG A 80 1.93 13.17 -9.12
CA ARG A 80 2.58 14.47 -9.05
C ARG A 80 1.58 15.62 -8.89
N LYS A 81 0.53 15.65 -9.73
CA LYS A 81 -0.55 16.65 -9.61
C LYS A 81 -1.22 16.58 -8.23
N THR A 82 -1.41 15.35 -7.69
CA THR A 82 -1.94 15.15 -6.35
C THR A 82 -1.06 15.82 -5.28
N LEU A 83 0.25 15.69 -5.36
CA LEU A 83 1.17 16.35 -4.42
C LEU A 83 1.15 17.88 -4.58
N GLU A 84 1.11 18.39 -5.80
CA GLU A 84 1.06 19.82 -6.11
C GLU A 84 -0.18 20.49 -5.47
N ILE A 85 -1.38 19.92 -5.65
CA ILE A 85 -2.62 20.50 -5.09
C ILE A 85 -2.71 20.41 -3.55
N ASN A 86 -1.91 19.57 -2.91
CA ASN A 86 -1.82 19.45 -1.46
C ASN A 86 -0.59 20.16 -0.85
N ASN A 87 0.24 20.83 -1.66
CA ASN A 87 1.50 21.50 -1.24
C ASN A 87 2.47 20.55 -0.52
N LEU A 88 2.64 19.32 -1.03
CA LEU A 88 3.45 18.26 -0.41
C LEU A 88 4.69 17.86 -1.24
N THR A 89 5.01 18.60 -2.29
CA THR A 89 6.15 18.32 -3.19
C THR A 89 7.51 18.36 -2.50
N ASP A 90 7.64 19.14 -1.42
CA ASP A 90 8.88 19.22 -0.62
C ASP A 90 9.04 18.07 0.38
N ARG A 91 7.96 17.34 0.67
CA ARG A 91 7.92 16.26 1.67
C ARG A 91 7.80 14.87 1.08
N ILE A 92 7.19 14.77 -0.10
CA ILE A 92 6.91 13.51 -0.77
C ILE A 92 7.52 13.57 -2.16
N LYS A 93 8.35 12.58 -2.49
CA LYS A 93 8.91 12.38 -3.81
C LYS A 93 8.20 11.22 -4.50
N ILE A 94 7.82 11.38 -5.77
CA ILE A 94 7.34 10.25 -6.58
C ILE A 94 8.39 9.92 -7.64
N LEU A 95 8.64 8.63 -7.81
CA LEU A 95 9.55 8.08 -8.83
C LEU A 95 8.73 7.35 -9.89
N ASN A 96 8.94 7.69 -11.16
CA ASN A 96 8.41 6.90 -12.26
C ASN A 96 9.44 5.84 -12.64
N MET A 97 9.33 4.66 -12.06
CA MET A 97 10.24 3.54 -12.31
C MET A 97 9.65 2.21 -11.86
N ASP A 98 10.28 1.13 -12.32
CA ASP A 98 9.97 -0.21 -11.82
C ASP A 98 10.52 -0.40 -10.41
N VAL A 99 9.72 -0.96 -9.50
CA VAL A 99 10.16 -1.33 -8.13
C VAL A 99 11.39 -2.24 -8.17
N LYS A 100 11.50 -3.13 -9.15
CA LYS A 100 12.64 -4.04 -9.34
C LYS A 100 13.96 -3.31 -9.52
N ASP A 101 13.94 -2.08 -9.99
CA ASP A 101 15.13 -1.26 -10.23
C ASP A 101 15.55 -0.41 -9.01
N LEU A 102 14.75 -0.37 -7.94
CA LEU A 102 15.05 0.43 -6.74
C LEU A 102 16.41 0.07 -6.11
N ALA A 103 16.80 -1.21 -6.15
CA ALA A 103 18.08 -1.66 -5.64
C ALA A 103 19.30 -1.17 -6.46
N LYS A 104 19.09 -0.52 -7.62
CA LYS A 104 20.12 0.16 -8.41
C LYS A 104 20.26 1.63 -8.04
N VAL A 105 19.22 2.20 -7.39
CA VAL A 105 19.12 3.64 -7.08
C VAL A 105 19.35 3.90 -5.58
N TYR A 106 18.92 2.98 -4.74
CA TYR A 106 19.06 3.08 -3.30
C TYR A 106 20.05 2.06 -2.74
N GLU A 107 20.84 2.52 -1.79
CA GLU A 107 21.74 1.65 -1.03
C GLU A 107 20.93 0.67 -0.14
N THR A 108 21.61 -0.38 0.32
CA THR A 108 21.05 -1.29 1.32
C THR A 108 20.76 -0.52 2.61
N ASP A 109 19.77 -1.01 3.37
CA ASP A 109 19.44 -0.46 4.71
C ASP A 109 19.03 1.03 4.69
N THR A 110 18.34 1.49 3.64
CA THR A 110 17.91 2.89 3.48
C THR A 110 16.59 3.19 4.17
N PHE A 111 15.61 2.28 4.08
CA PHE A 111 14.22 2.57 4.50
C PHE A 111 13.86 1.91 5.82
N ASP A 112 13.10 2.65 6.65
CA ASP A 112 12.55 2.17 7.92
C ASP A 112 11.25 1.41 7.72
N LEU A 113 10.45 1.83 6.73
CA LEU A 113 9.15 1.27 6.40
C LEU A 113 8.94 1.23 4.89
N ILE A 114 8.43 0.11 4.41
CA ILE A 114 7.83 -0.04 3.08
C ILE A 114 6.33 -0.25 3.27
N THR A 115 5.52 0.46 2.50
CA THR A 115 4.10 0.15 2.30
C THR A 115 3.89 -0.38 0.89
N CYS A 116 2.93 -1.29 0.71
CA CYS A 116 2.62 -1.81 -0.61
C CYS A 116 1.14 -2.21 -0.70
N ASN A 117 0.44 -1.59 -1.64
CA ASN A 117 -0.88 -2.00 -2.09
C ASN A 117 -0.74 -2.52 -3.53
N PRO A 118 -0.28 -3.76 -3.72
CA PRO A 118 0.05 -4.29 -5.04
C PRO A 118 -1.21 -4.66 -5.81
N PRO A 119 -1.13 -4.91 -7.13
CA PRO A 119 -2.22 -5.53 -7.87
C PRO A 119 -2.55 -6.91 -7.29
N PHE A 120 -3.85 -7.19 -7.07
CA PHE A 120 -4.29 -8.33 -6.24
C PHE A 120 -4.41 -9.66 -6.96
N PHE A 121 -4.58 -9.66 -8.30
CA PHE A 121 -4.95 -10.86 -9.04
C PHE A 121 -3.77 -11.42 -9.80
N LYS A 122 -3.52 -12.72 -9.62
CA LYS A 122 -2.61 -13.47 -10.51
C LYS A 122 -3.16 -13.44 -11.94
N VAL A 123 -2.27 -13.27 -12.93
CA VAL A 123 -2.63 -13.46 -14.34
C VAL A 123 -2.79 -14.94 -14.56
N ASN A 124 -4.02 -15.38 -14.82
CA ASN A 124 -4.33 -16.74 -15.25
C ASN A 124 -4.73 -16.71 -16.75
N GLU A 125 -4.60 -17.85 -17.44
CA GLU A 125 -4.97 -17.96 -18.87
C GLU A 125 -6.41 -17.51 -19.17
N ASN A 126 -7.31 -17.57 -18.18
CA ASN A 126 -8.70 -17.12 -18.27
C ASN A 126 -8.93 -15.71 -17.71
N SER A 127 -7.88 -14.96 -17.36
CA SER A 127 -8.02 -13.58 -16.88
C SER A 127 -8.62 -12.74 -18.01
N LYS A 128 -9.78 -12.11 -17.74
CA LYS A 128 -10.32 -11.09 -18.64
C LYS A 128 -9.38 -9.90 -18.62
N LEU A 129 -8.42 -9.87 -19.53
CA LEU A 129 -7.54 -8.74 -19.80
C LEU A 129 -8.39 -7.66 -20.48
N ASN A 130 -9.09 -6.83 -19.70
CA ASN A 130 -10.12 -5.94 -20.19
C ASN A 130 -9.64 -4.51 -20.37
N GLU A 131 -10.10 -3.94 -21.44
CA GLU A 131 -10.50 -2.57 -21.81
C GLU A 131 -9.47 -1.43 -21.69
N SER A 132 -8.54 -1.43 -20.76
CA SER A 132 -7.36 -0.57 -20.80
C SER A 132 -6.17 -1.26 -20.14
N VAL A 133 -5.00 -1.09 -20.72
CA VAL A 133 -3.73 -1.61 -20.18
C VAL A 133 -3.50 -1.10 -18.75
N ILE A 134 -3.87 0.15 -18.47
CA ILE A 134 -3.72 0.77 -17.13
C ILE A 134 -4.58 0.04 -16.08
N LYS A 135 -5.85 -0.27 -16.39
CA LYS A 135 -6.73 -1.03 -15.47
C LYS A 135 -6.24 -2.46 -15.26
N THR A 136 -5.78 -3.12 -16.31
CA THR A 136 -5.23 -4.48 -16.26
C THR A 136 -3.99 -4.50 -15.35
N ASN A 137 -3.06 -3.59 -15.54
CA ASN A 137 -1.84 -3.51 -14.73
C ASN A 137 -2.11 -3.15 -13.26
N ALA A 138 -3.15 -2.33 -12.98
CA ALA A 138 -3.54 -1.99 -11.62
C ALA A 138 -4.25 -3.14 -10.87
N ARG A 139 -4.77 -4.14 -11.59
CA ARG A 139 -5.52 -5.26 -10.97
C ARG A 139 -4.75 -6.57 -10.96
N HIS A 140 -3.92 -6.82 -11.95
CA HIS A 140 -3.24 -8.09 -12.17
C HIS A 140 -1.73 -7.98 -11.94
N GLU A 141 -1.12 -9.04 -11.43
CA GLU A 141 0.35 -9.15 -11.24
C GLU A 141 1.09 -9.25 -12.60
N THR A 142 0.82 -8.32 -13.52
CA THR A 142 1.46 -8.29 -14.84
C THR A 142 2.85 -7.68 -14.80
N LEU A 143 3.05 -6.67 -13.97
CA LEU A 143 4.29 -5.88 -13.91
C LEU A 143 5.12 -6.20 -12.66
N ILE A 144 4.49 -6.65 -11.56
CA ILE A 144 5.15 -6.96 -10.29
C ILE A 144 4.44 -8.13 -9.59
N ASN A 145 5.20 -8.99 -8.95
CA ASN A 145 4.70 -10.12 -8.16
C ASN A 145 5.29 -10.11 -6.73
N LEU A 146 4.85 -11.03 -5.87
CA LEU A 146 5.30 -11.10 -4.47
C LEU A 146 6.81 -11.32 -4.34
N GLU A 147 7.42 -12.13 -5.23
CA GLU A 147 8.86 -12.38 -5.23
C GLU A 147 9.64 -11.08 -5.49
N ASP A 148 9.20 -10.27 -6.45
CA ASP A 148 9.81 -8.98 -6.76
C ASP A 148 9.72 -8.05 -5.54
N ILE A 149 8.52 -7.93 -4.94
CA ILE A 149 8.28 -7.08 -3.77
C ILE A 149 9.22 -7.45 -2.63
N PHE A 150 9.25 -8.72 -2.20
CA PHE A 150 10.04 -9.11 -1.04
C PHE A 150 11.55 -9.19 -1.32
N SER A 151 11.95 -9.51 -2.55
CA SER A 151 13.36 -9.48 -2.98
C SER A 151 13.95 -8.07 -2.87
N VAL A 152 13.22 -7.07 -3.38
CA VAL A 152 13.64 -5.67 -3.30
C VAL A 152 13.58 -5.18 -1.85
N SER A 153 12.48 -5.49 -1.13
CA SER A 153 12.33 -5.10 0.27
C SER A 153 13.48 -5.58 1.15
N LYS A 154 13.92 -6.84 0.97
CA LYS A 154 15.10 -7.36 1.69
C LYS A 154 16.35 -6.52 1.50
N LYS A 155 16.56 -5.97 0.30
CA LYS A 155 17.75 -5.17 -0.01
C LYS A 155 17.70 -3.80 0.62
N ILE A 156 16.60 -3.07 0.43
CA ILE A 156 16.51 -1.65 0.80
C ILE A 156 16.00 -1.37 2.21
N LEU A 157 15.31 -2.32 2.87
CA LEU A 157 14.92 -2.19 4.27
C LEU A 157 16.13 -2.25 5.20
N LYS A 158 16.13 -1.41 6.24
CA LYS A 158 17.03 -1.54 7.38
C LYS A 158 16.78 -2.83 8.14
N ASN A 159 17.78 -3.28 8.91
CA ASN A 159 17.55 -4.36 9.88
C ASN A 159 16.44 -3.96 10.85
N ASN A 160 15.48 -4.84 11.09
CA ASN A 160 14.23 -4.57 11.81
C ASN A 160 13.33 -3.49 11.16
N GLY A 161 13.67 -2.97 10.00
CA GLY A 161 12.75 -2.22 9.15
C GLY A 161 11.58 -3.11 8.73
N THR A 162 10.42 -2.52 8.50
CA THR A 162 9.19 -3.27 8.26
C THR A 162 8.62 -3.04 6.87
N ILE A 163 7.97 -4.07 6.33
CA ILE A 163 7.09 -3.96 5.18
C ILE A 163 5.67 -4.28 5.59
N SER A 164 4.73 -3.43 5.24
CA SER A 164 3.29 -3.61 5.44
C SER A 164 2.58 -3.72 4.10
N LEU A 165 1.75 -4.75 3.95
CA LEU A 165 0.95 -4.99 2.76
C LEU A 165 -0.53 -5.03 3.11
N VAL A 166 -1.36 -4.57 2.18
CA VAL A 166 -2.77 -4.94 2.08
C VAL A 166 -2.93 -5.93 0.92
N HIS A 167 -3.69 -7.00 1.12
CA HIS A 167 -3.91 -8.00 0.07
C HIS A 167 -5.20 -8.79 0.31
N ARG A 168 -5.54 -9.65 -0.64
CA ARG A 168 -6.65 -10.60 -0.50
C ARG A 168 -6.26 -11.78 0.41
N PRO A 169 -7.22 -12.34 1.18
CA PRO A 169 -6.94 -13.43 2.13
C PRO A 169 -6.49 -14.74 1.46
N ASP A 170 -6.91 -15.00 0.23
CA ASP A 170 -6.50 -16.19 -0.56
C ASP A 170 -5.00 -16.20 -0.88
N ARG A 171 -4.30 -15.07 -0.75
CA ARG A 171 -2.85 -14.95 -0.96
C ARG A 171 -2.03 -15.02 0.34
N LEU A 172 -2.67 -15.18 1.50
CA LEU A 172 -1.99 -15.14 2.80
C LEU A 172 -0.82 -16.13 2.90
N ILE A 173 -1.03 -17.37 2.47
CA ILE A 173 0.01 -18.41 2.52
C ILE A 173 1.17 -18.07 1.58
N ASP A 174 0.87 -17.65 0.33
CA ASP A 174 1.91 -17.24 -0.62
C ASP A 174 2.76 -16.10 -0.07
N ILE A 175 2.10 -15.11 0.56
CA ILE A 175 2.78 -13.95 1.18
C ILE A 175 3.70 -14.40 2.30
N ILE A 176 3.21 -15.22 3.25
CA ILE A 176 4.02 -15.71 4.38
C ILE A 176 5.23 -16.52 3.89
N LEU A 177 5.04 -17.42 2.93
CA LEU A 177 6.12 -18.22 2.37
C LEU A 177 7.17 -17.34 1.69
N CYS A 178 6.72 -16.34 0.92
CA CYS A 178 7.61 -15.39 0.27
C CYS A 178 8.36 -14.51 1.27
N MET A 179 7.68 -14.01 2.31
CA MET A 179 8.33 -13.30 3.43
C MET A 179 9.47 -14.13 4.05
N LYS A 180 9.18 -15.39 4.40
CA LYS A 180 10.18 -16.28 5.01
C LYS A 180 11.35 -16.55 4.08
N LYS A 181 11.11 -16.76 2.79
CA LYS A 181 12.15 -16.93 1.77
C LYS A 181 13.15 -15.76 1.74
N TYR A 182 12.66 -14.53 1.94
CA TYR A 182 13.49 -13.32 1.92
C TYR A 182 13.93 -12.83 3.31
N ASN A 183 13.86 -13.67 4.35
CA ASN A 183 14.22 -13.32 5.73
C ASN A 183 13.45 -12.08 6.23
N ILE A 184 12.20 -11.96 5.86
CA ILE A 184 11.25 -10.99 6.41
C ILE A 184 10.30 -11.76 7.31
N GLU A 185 10.43 -11.58 8.62
CA GLU A 185 9.65 -12.33 9.61
C GLU A 185 8.28 -11.69 9.79
N PRO A 186 7.16 -12.42 9.58
CA PRO A 186 5.82 -11.91 9.84
C PRO A 186 5.66 -11.46 11.30
N LYS A 187 5.10 -10.27 11.52
CA LYS A 187 4.98 -9.63 12.84
C LYS A 187 3.56 -9.36 13.27
N ARG A 188 2.74 -8.86 12.35
CA ARG A 188 1.34 -8.54 12.61
C ARG A 188 0.48 -8.98 11.44
N LEU A 189 -0.68 -9.52 11.76
CA LEU A 189 -1.73 -9.85 10.81
C LEU A 189 -3.05 -9.30 11.34
N GLN A 190 -3.81 -8.62 10.50
CA GLN A 190 -5.17 -8.20 10.79
C GLN A 190 -6.09 -8.63 9.65
N LEU A 191 -7.18 -9.30 10.00
CA LEU A 191 -8.21 -9.70 9.06
C LEU A 191 -9.28 -8.61 8.97
N VAL A 192 -9.65 -8.23 7.76
CA VAL A 192 -10.63 -7.18 7.51
C VAL A 192 -11.88 -7.79 6.90
N TYR A 193 -13.02 -7.42 7.46
CA TYR A 193 -14.34 -7.91 7.08
C TYR A 193 -15.22 -6.73 6.64
N PRO A 194 -15.96 -6.86 5.54
CA PRO A 194 -16.90 -5.81 5.12
C PRO A 194 -17.91 -5.43 6.22
N ARG A 195 -18.39 -6.43 6.97
CA ARG A 195 -19.31 -6.29 8.10
C ARG A 195 -19.32 -7.55 8.96
N TYR A 196 -19.90 -7.48 10.13
CA TYR A 196 -20.09 -8.65 11.00
C TYR A 196 -20.86 -9.77 10.26
N GLY A 197 -20.38 -11.01 10.38
CA GLY A 197 -20.98 -12.18 9.74
C GLY A 197 -20.64 -12.37 8.25
N SER A 198 -19.88 -11.46 7.62
CA SER A 198 -19.38 -11.65 6.27
C SER A 198 -18.08 -12.46 6.25
N GLU A 199 -17.65 -12.93 5.09
CA GLU A 199 -16.32 -13.49 4.89
C GLU A 199 -15.25 -12.41 4.91
N CYS A 200 -14.03 -12.78 5.34
CA CYS A 200 -12.87 -11.92 5.24
C CYS A 200 -12.57 -11.62 3.76
N ASN A 201 -12.48 -10.36 3.40
CA ASN A 201 -12.21 -9.97 2.01
C ASN A 201 -10.83 -9.31 1.83
N MET A 202 -10.16 -8.96 2.92
CA MET A 202 -8.87 -8.29 2.88
C MET A 202 -8.04 -8.65 4.11
N ILE A 203 -6.73 -8.66 3.95
CA ILE A 203 -5.76 -8.82 5.03
C ILE A 203 -4.78 -7.65 5.04
N LEU A 204 -4.35 -7.27 6.23
CA LEU A 204 -3.23 -6.38 6.46
C LEU A 204 -2.13 -7.20 7.14
N ILE A 205 -0.97 -7.27 6.53
CA ILE A 205 0.15 -8.06 7.06
C ILE A 205 1.42 -7.24 7.09
N GLU A 206 2.17 -7.37 8.17
CA GLU A 206 3.47 -6.72 8.35
C GLU A 206 4.53 -7.76 8.67
N GLY A 207 5.72 -7.55 8.10
CA GLY A 207 6.92 -8.29 8.46
C GLY A 207 8.14 -7.41 8.64
N ALA A 208 9.09 -7.91 9.43
CA ALA A 208 10.33 -7.21 9.74
C ALA A 208 11.55 -7.94 9.15
N LYS A 209 12.43 -7.20 8.46
CA LYS A 209 13.69 -7.75 7.95
C LYS A 209 14.56 -8.26 9.08
N ASN A 210 15.01 -9.52 8.96
CA ASN A 210 15.82 -10.24 9.95
C ASN A 210 15.22 -10.24 11.37
N GLY A 211 13.88 -10.14 11.48
CA GLY A 211 13.20 -10.12 12.76
C GLY A 211 13.15 -11.50 13.42
N ASN A 212 13.00 -11.54 14.75
CA ASN A 212 12.73 -12.79 15.49
C ASN A 212 11.27 -13.22 15.31
N SER A 213 10.99 -14.52 15.46
CA SER A 213 9.62 -15.04 15.38
C SER A 213 8.71 -14.45 16.47
N SER A 214 7.58 -13.84 16.06
CA SER A 214 6.63 -13.25 17.03
C SER A 214 5.35 -12.73 16.32
N LEU A 215 4.73 -13.53 15.46
CA LEU A 215 3.49 -13.13 14.79
C LEU A 215 2.37 -12.86 15.81
N LYS A 216 1.78 -11.67 15.73
CA LYS A 216 0.57 -11.27 16.46
C LYS A 216 -0.61 -11.18 15.49
N ILE A 217 -1.68 -11.90 15.79
CA ILE A 217 -2.96 -11.73 15.08
C ILE A 217 -3.73 -10.68 15.87
N LEU A 218 -4.02 -9.55 15.20
CA LEU A 218 -4.77 -8.46 15.78
C LEU A 218 -6.29 -8.78 15.78
N PRO A 219 -7.08 -8.09 16.62
CA PRO A 219 -8.53 -8.19 16.54
C PRO A 219 -9.03 -7.95 15.12
N PRO A 220 -10.09 -8.67 14.68
CA PRO A 220 -10.66 -8.47 13.36
C PRO A 220 -11.19 -7.03 13.21
N LEU A 221 -10.99 -6.44 12.03
CA LEU A 221 -11.48 -5.12 11.69
C LEU A 221 -12.75 -5.25 10.86
N TYR A 222 -13.85 -4.68 11.34
CA TYR A 222 -15.12 -4.60 10.61
C TYR A 222 -15.28 -3.21 10.02
N VAL A 223 -15.64 -3.13 8.72
CA VAL A 223 -15.67 -1.85 8.01
C VAL A 223 -17.00 -1.13 8.21
N HIS A 224 -18.12 -1.85 8.04
CA HIS A 224 -19.45 -1.25 8.06
C HIS A 224 -20.34 -1.89 9.12
N ASP A 225 -21.30 -1.10 9.61
CA ASP A 225 -22.44 -1.59 10.37
C ASP A 225 -23.49 -2.29 9.45
N LYS A 226 -24.60 -2.72 10.04
CA LYS A 226 -25.71 -3.36 9.31
C LYS A 226 -26.40 -2.44 8.30
N ASP A 227 -26.32 -1.14 8.49
CA ASP A 227 -26.95 -0.10 7.67
C ASP A 227 -26.00 0.41 6.57
N GLY A 228 -24.75 -0.10 6.51
CA GLY A 228 -23.74 0.25 5.51
C GLY A 228 -22.90 1.49 5.86
N ASN A 229 -23.01 2.02 7.07
CA ASN A 229 -22.17 3.14 7.51
C ASN A 229 -20.84 2.61 8.03
N TYR A 230 -19.76 3.39 7.88
CA TYR A 230 -18.49 3.07 8.52
C TYR A 230 -18.62 2.99 10.04
N LEU A 231 -18.04 1.94 10.61
CA LEU A 231 -17.89 1.83 12.06
C LEU A 231 -16.94 2.92 12.59
N GLU A 232 -17.06 3.22 13.89
CA GLU A 232 -16.32 4.32 14.52
C GLU A 232 -14.80 4.16 14.40
N GLU A 233 -14.31 2.92 14.49
CA GLU A 233 -12.88 2.62 14.29
C GLU A 233 -12.39 3.05 12.90
N ILE A 234 -13.19 2.83 11.85
CA ILE A 234 -12.88 3.26 10.48
C ILE A 234 -12.97 4.78 10.34
N LYS A 235 -13.99 5.42 10.95
CA LYS A 235 -14.14 6.89 10.92
C LYS A 235 -12.93 7.59 11.55
N ASN A 236 -12.39 7.03 12.63
CA ASN A 236 -11.21 7.58 13.32
C ASN A 236 -9.93 7.50 12.48
N MET A 237 -9.86 6.61 11.49
CA MET A 237 -8.72 6.54 10.57
C MET A 237 -8.63 7.74 9.62
N PHE A 238 -9.71 8.47 9.43
CA PHE A 238 -9.77 9.67 8.58
C PHE A 238 -9.41 10.98 9.31
N GLN A 239 -8.98 10.92 10.55
CA GLN A 239 -8.61 12.08 11.37
C GLN A 239 -7.12 12.40 11.30
#